data_311f5e6563c57a3c125807be0bd044bc
#
_entry.id   311f5e6563c57a3c125807be0bd044bc
#
_cell.length_a   1.000
_cell.length_b   1.000
_cell.length_c   1.000
_cell.angle_alpha   90.00
_cell.angle_beta   90.00
_cell.angle_gamma   90.00
#
_symmetry.space_group_name_H-M   'P 1'
#
loop_
_entity.id
_entity.type
_entity.pdbx_description
1 polymer ?
#
loop_
_entity_poly.entity_id
_entity_poly.type
_entity_poly.pdbx_seq_one_letter_code
_entity_poly.pdbx_strand_id
1 'polypeptide(L)'
;VSQCGGRAYLAGDASEETFKREAPGYDIIHLAMHALVDDSRPAFSKMLFAGMEEGPDDGMLNTYEVYRLPLKAMMVVLSSCNTGSGTLAGGEGILSLARGFLYAGSRSAVMSMWEVDDASASEVIHSFYKNMRSGQTKSSALRNARLKFLRSADQGRSHPYYWSTLVIYGDDTPLWYNRVTLYISLLLLLLVVTVLVALIYREPRS
;
A
#
# COMPACT_ATOMS: atom_id res chain seq x y z
N VAL A 1 -5.63 10.00 -4.18
CA VAL A 1 -6.46 9.57 -5.32
C VAL A 1 -5.97 10.21 -6.61
N SER A 2 -5.83 11.54 -6.67
CA SER A 2 -5.38 12.28 -7.88
C SER A 2 -4.02 11.79 -8.43
N GLN A 3 -3.14 11.30 -7.59
CA GLN A 3 -1.82 10.82 -8.00
C GLN A 3 -1.84 9.46 -8.72
N CYS A 4 -2.84 8.61 -8.47
CA CYS A 4 -2.91 7.25 -9.01
C CYS A 4 -4.04 7.05 -10.03
N GLY A 5 -4.82 8.09 -10.33
CA GLY A 5 -5.96 7.99 -11.26
C GLY A 5 -7.11 7.15 -10.72
N GLY A 6 -7.26 7.08 -9.39
CA GLY A 6 -8.25 6.25 -8.71
C GLY A 6 -9.55 6.97 -8.41
N ARG A 7 -10.51 6.24 -7.87
CA ARG A 7 -11.78 6.72 -7.34
C ARG A 7 -11.70 6.84 -5.82
N ALA A 8 -12.26 7.91 -5.25
CA ALA A 8 -12.43 8.08 -3.82
C ALA A 8 -13.89 7.85 -3.46
N TYR A 9 -14.10 7.12 -2.38
CA TYR A 9 -15.38 6.94 -1.71
C TYR A 9 -15.27 7.64 -0.37
N LEU A 10 -16.14 8.59 -0.09
CA LEU A 10 -16.06 9.45 1.08
C LEU A 10 -17.42 9.50 1.79
N ALA A 11 -17.37 9.66 3.11
CA ALA A 11 -18.57 9.73 3.94
C ALA A 11 -19.56 8.58 3.63
N GLY A 12 -20.83 8.86 3.36
CA GLY A 12 -21.85 7.84 3.10
C GLY A 12 -21.58 6.92 1.93
N ASP A 13 -20.78 7.34 0.92
CA ASP A 13 -20.40 6.49 -0.21
C ASP A 13 -19.36 5.42 0.17
N ALA A 14 -18.65 5.62 1.29
CA ALA A 14 -17.68 4.67 1.82
C ALA A 14 -18.36 3.60 2.68
N SER A 15 -19.38 2.93 2.16
CA SER A 15 -20.06 1.84 2.84
C SER A 15 -19.35 0.51 2.66
N GLU A 16 -19.60 -0.42 3.57
CA GLU A 16 -19.06 -1.78 3.53
C GLU A 16 -19.51 -2.53 2.27
N GLU A 17 -20.80 -2.44 1.93
CA GLU A 17 -21.36 -3.02 0.70
C GLU A 17 -20.61 -2.50 -0.54
N THR A 18 -20.43 -1.17 -0.64
CA THR A 18 -19.69 -0.57 -1.76
C THR A 18 -18.25 -1.09 -1.81
N PHE A 19 -17.59 -1.19 -0.67
CA PHE A 19 -16.24 -1.74 -0.61
C PHE A 19 -16.19 -3.19 -1.10
N LYS A 20 -17.04 -4.07 -0.57
CA LYS A 20 -17.08 -5.49 -0.96
C LYS A 20 -17.33 -5.67 -2.47
N ARG A 21 -18.20 -4.84 -3.04
CA ARG A 21 -18.56 -4.87 -4.47
C ARG A 21 -17.42 -4.36 -5.37
N GLU A 22 -16.79 -3.26 -4.99
CA GLU A 22 -15.87 -2.52 -5.88
C GLU A 22 -14.40 -2.94 -5.70
N ALA A 23 -13.97 -3.29 -4.48
CA ALA A 23 -12.58 -3.58 -4.16
C ALA A 23 -11.91 -4.64 -5.06
N PRO A 24 -12.59 -5.71 -5.50
CA PRO A 24 -11.99 -6.70 -6.39
C PRO A 24 -11.53 -6.16 -7.76
N GLY A 25 -12.02 -4.99 -8.15
CA GLY A 25 -11.68 -4.33 -9.43
C GLY A 25 -10.47 -3.40 -9.39
N TYR A 26 -9.83 -3.22 -8.23
CA TYR A 26 -8.74 -2.27 -8.07
C TYR A 26 -7.38 -2.92 -7.81
N ASP A 27 -6.33 -2.42 -8.47
CA ASP A 27 -4.94 -2.84 -8.23
C ASP A 27 -4.38 -2.27 -6.92
N ILE A 28 -4.89 -1.12 -6.48
CA ILE A 28 -4.48 -0.48 -5.23
C ILE A 28 -5.74 -0.11 -4.45
N ILE A 29 -5.79 -0.56 -3.21
CA ILE A 29 -6.84 -0.23 -2.26
C ILE A 29 -6.22 0.57 -1.13
N HIS A 30 -6.77 1.75 -0.81
CA HIS A 30 -6.31 2.57 0.31
C HIS A 30 -7.48 2.83 1.26
N LEU A 31 -7.37 2.29 2.46
CA LEU A 31 -8.34 2.39 3.53
C LEU A 31 -7.81 3.36 4.59
N ALA A 32 -8.36 4.58 4.60
CA ALA A 32 -8.07 5.62 5.58
C ALA A 32 -9.33 5.81 6.45
N MET A 33 -9.48 4.95 7.46
CA MET A 33 -10.66 4.87 8.32
C MET A 33 -10.29 4.35 9.70
N HIS A 34 -11.24 4.36 10.62
CA HIS A 34 -11.03 3.77 11.95
C HIS A 34 -11.03 2.24 11.88
N ALA A 35 -10.18 1.63 12.70
CA ALA A 35 -10.15 0.20 12.92
C ALA A 35 -10.24 -0.09 14.43
N LEU A 36 -11.01 -1.11 14.80
CA LEU A 36 -11.06 -1.66 16.14
C LEU A 36 -10.26 -2.95 16.17
N VAL A 37 -9.14 -2.91 16.89
CA VAL A 37 -8.22 -4.05 16.97
C VAL A 37 -8.56 -4.89 18.20
N ASP A 38 -8.71 -6.21 18.01
CA ASP A 38 -8.88 -7.20 19.07
C ASP A 38 -7.65 -8.13 19.08
N ASP A 39 -6.69 -7.86 19.96
CA ASP A 39 -5.47 -8.66 20.07
C ASP A 39 -5.73 -10.05 20.69
N SER A 40 -6.82 -10.20 21.45
CA SER A 40 -7.21 -11.48 22.05
C SER A 40 -7.87 -12.40 21.03
N ARG A 41 -8.57 -11.83 20.06
CA ARG A 41 -9.29 -12.54 19.00
C ARG A 41 -9.05 -11.82 17.67
N PRO A 42 -7.84 -11.92 17.08
CA PRO A 42 -7.44 -11.11 15.93
C PRO A 42 -8.35 -11.22 14.70
N ALA A 43 -9.06 -12.34 14.53
CA ALA A 43 -10.04 -12.53 13.46
C ALA A 43 -11.28 -11.61 13.59
N PHE A 44 -11.52 -11.05 14.78
CA PHE A 44 -12.61 -10.12 15.08
C PHE A 44 -12.15 -8.65 15.08
N SER A 45 -10.89 -8.39 14.78
CA SER A 45 -10.46 -7.03 14.43
C SER A 45 -11.24 -6.56 13.20
N LYS A 46 -11.70 -5.32 13.20
CA LYS A 46 -12.62 -4.82 12.19
C LYS A 46 -12.30 -3.39 11.76
N MET A 47 -12.69 -3.06 10.56
CA MET A 47 -12.67 -1.71 10.01
C MET A 47 -14.09 -1.14 10.02
N LEU A 48 -14.19 0.16 10.34
CA LEU A 48 -15.47 0.87 10.47
C LEU A 48 -15.74 1.66 9.19
N PHE A 49 -16.75 1.22 8.46
CA PHE A 49 -17.28 1.88 7.27
C PHE A 49 -18.43 2.83 7.63
N ALA A 50 -18.82 3.68 6.68
CA ALA A 50 -19.98 4.52 6.83
C ALA A 50 -21.28 3.69 6.71
N GLY A 51 -22.32 4.11 7.46
CA GLY A 51 -23.61 3.41 7.49
C GLY A 51 -23.56 2.22 8.45
N MET A 52 -24.18 2.38 9.61
CA MET A 52 -24.44 1.26 10.51
C MET A 52 -25.91 0.86 10.29
N GLU A 53 -26.12 -0.16 9.50
CA GLU A 53 -27.44 -0.74 9.24
C GLU A 53 -27.51 -2.16 9.83
N GLU A 54 -28.73 -2.61 10.15
CA GLU A 54 -28.90 -4.01 10.55
C GLU A 54 -28.78 -4.91 9.30
N GLY A 55 -27.83 -5.85 9.32
CA GLY A 55 -27.67 -6.77 8.19
C GLY A 55 -26.26 -7.32 8.05
N PRO A 56 -25.97 -8.00 6.93
CA PRO A 56 -24.66 -8.58 6.66
C PRO A 56 -23.57 -7.53 6.34
N ASP A 57 -23.96 -6.31 6.00
CA ASP A 57 -23.07 -5.17 5.75
C ASP A 57 -23.39 -4.07 6.79
N ASP A 58 -23.10 -4.39 8.04
CA ASP A 58 -23.42 -3.57 9.23
C ASP A 58 -22.46 -2.40 9.43
N GLY A 59 -21.56 -2.14 8.47
CA GLY A 59 -20.53 -1.13 8.55
C GLY A 59 -19.29 -1.57 9.35
N MET A 60 -19.20 -2.82 9.75
CA MET A 60 -18.11 -3.37 10.56
C MET A 60 -17.41 -4.55 9.86
N LEU A 61 -16.62 -4.29 8.85
CA LEU A 61 -15.91 -5.34 8.12
C LEU A 61 -14.87 -6.03 9.02
N ASN A 62 -15.16 -7.25 9.45
CA ASN A 62 -14.28 -8.05 10.28
C ASN A 62 -13.19 -8.73 9.44
N THR A 63 -12.05 -9.07 10.07
CA THR A 63 -10.96 -9.78 9.41
C THR A 63 -11.41 -11.10 8.78
N TYR A 64 -12.31 -11.86 9.42
CA TYR A 64 -12.83 -13.14 8.88
C TYR A 64 -13.68 -12.93 7.61
N GLU A 65 -14.28 -11.76 7.40
CA GLU A 65 -15.03 -11.42 6.19
C GLU A 65 -14.07 -11.05 5.06
N VAL A 66 -12.98 -10.32 5.39
CA VAL A 66 -11.92 -10.00 4.42
C VAL A 66 -11.38 -11.26 3.76
N TYR A 67 -11.23 -12.38 4.49
CA TYR A 67 -10.75 -13.65 3.92
C TYR A 67 -11.57 -14.17 2.74
N ARG A 68 -12.84 -13.77 2.62
CA ARG A 68 -13.76 -14.22 1.56
C ARG A 68 -13.76 -13.30 0.34
N LEU A 69 -13.09 -12.15 0.42
CA LEU A 69 -13.05 -11.20 -0.69
C LEU A 69 -12.13 -11.73 -1.80
N PRO A 70 -12.59 -11.76 -3.07
CA PRO A 70 -11.77 -12.23 -4.18
C PRO A 70 -10.86 -11.10 -4.70
N LEU A 71 -9.94 -10.62 -3.86
CA LEU A 71 -9.08 -9.51 -4.20
C LEU A 71 -7.99 -9.91 -5.20
N LYS A 72 -7.62 -8.97 -6.06
CA LYS A 72 -6.49 -9.09 -7.00
C LYS A 72 -5.52 -7.90 -6.84
N ALA A 73 -5.65 -7.17 -5.75
CA ALA A 73 -4.89 -5.97 -5.50
C ALA A 73 -3.39 -6.26 -5.43
N MET A 74 -2.61 -5.43 -6.08
CA MET A 74 -1.15 -5.45 -5.97
C MET A 74 -0.69 -4.88 -4.62
N MET A 75 -1.53 -4.01 -4.01
CA MET A 75 -1.24 -3.40 -2.71
C MET A 75 -2.51 -2.93 -2.02
N VAL A 76 -2.62 -3.24 -0.74
CA VAL A 76 -3.59 -2.62 0.17
C VAL A 76 -2.84 -1.73 1.15
N VAL A 77 -3.32 -0.50 1.37
CA VAL A 77 -2.79 0.44 2.35
C VAL A 77 -3.81 0.64 3.44
N LEU A 78 -3.44 0.30 4.66
CA LEU A 78 -4.22 0.46 5.88
C LEU A 78 -3.61 1.61 6.67
N SER A 79 -4.04 2.84 6.40
CA SER A 79 -3.62 4.03 7.15
C SER A 79 -4.60 4.32 8.29
N SER A 80 -5.13 3.27 8.90
CA SER A 80 -6.08 3.34 9.99
C SER A 80 -5.37 3.66 11.30
N CYS A 81 -5.91 4.60 12.07
CA CYS A 81 -5.53 4.77 13.46
C CYS A 81 -6.19 3.66 14.28
N ASN A 82 -5.41 3.02 15.16
CA ASN A 82 -5.94 2.07 16.13
C ASN A 82 -6.74 2.85 17.19
N THR A 83 -8.07 2.84 17.11
CA THR A 83 -8.96 3.48 18.08
C THR A 83 -9.30 2.57 19.28
N GLY A 84 -8.71 1.37 19.35
CA GLY A 84 -8.91 0.42 20.44
C GLY A 84 -7.93 0.64 21.59
N SER A 85 -8.47 1.06 22.71
CA SER A 85 -7.90 1.05 24.09
C SER A 85 -6.39 1.23 24.21
N GLY A 86 -5.96 2.38 24.63
CA GLY A 86 -4.68 2.91 25.14
C GLY A 86 -3.59 2.02 25.75
N THR A 87 -3.61 0.74 25.54
CA THR A 87 -2.51 -0.18 25.81
C THR A 87 -1.78 -0.41 24.51
N LEU A 88 -0.46 -0.31 24.52
CA LEU A 88 0.42 -0.84 23.46
C LEU A 88 0.20 -2.37 23.43
N ALA A 89 -0.90 -2.77 22.82
CA ALA A 89 -1.21 -4.16 22.57
C ALA A 89 -0.18 -4.68 21.55
N GLY A 90 0.12 -5.96 21.56
CA GLY A 90 1.22 -6.55 20.80
C GLY A 90 1.17 -6.41 19.29
N GLY A 91 0.22 -5.63 18.73
CA GLY A 91 0.09 -5.37 17.29
C GLY A 91 -0.48 -6.54 16.48
N GLU A 92 -0.85 -7.64 17.11
CA GLU A 92 -1.35 -8.84 16.43
C GLU A 92 -2.66 -8.60 15.68
N GLY A 93 -3.54 -7.77 16.21
CA GLY A 93 -4.81 -7.46 15.56
C GLY A 93 -4.64 -6.67 14.25
N ILE A 94 -3.74 -5.69 14.21
CA ILE A 94 -3.40 -4.95 12.97
C ILE A 94 -2.72 -5.87 11.97
N LEU A 95 -1.79 -6.71 12.45
CA LEU A 95 -1.16 -7.76 11.64
C LEU A 95 -2.20 -8.73 11.07
N SER A 96 -3.21 -9.07 11.84
CA SER A 96 -4.31 -9.93 11.40
C SER A 96 -5.10 -9.30 10.26
N LEU A 97 -5.44 -8.01 10.34
CA LEU A 97 -6.08 -7.28 9.25
C LEU A 97 -5.22 -7.31 7.98
N ALA A 98 -3.93 -6.98 8.09
CA ALA A 98 -3.02 -7.03 6.94
C ALA A 98 -2.90 -8.45 6.35
N ARG A 99 -2.76 -9.48 7.19
CA ARG A 99 -2.76 -10.88 6.76
C ARG A 99 -4.08 -11.28 6.09
N GLY A 100 -5.21 -10.74 6.59
CA GLY A 100 -6.53 -10.94 5.99
C GLY A 100 -6.55 -10.50 4.53
N PHE A 101 -6.04 -9.33 4.23
CA PHE A 101 -5.93 -8.83 2.86
C PHE A 101 -4.97 -9.63 1.99
N LEU A 102 -3.84 -10.08 2.55
CA LEU A 102 -2.93 -10.96 1.81
C LEU A 102 -3.59 -12.31 1.50
N TYR A 103 -4.30 -12.89 2.46
CA TYR A 103 -5.05 -14.13 2.26
C TYR A 103 -6.16 -13.98 1.22
N ALA A 104 -6.85 -12.83 1.20
CA ALA A 104 -7.87 -12.47 0.22
C ALA A 104 -7.33 -12.29 -1.21
N GLY A 105 -6.01 -12.29 -1.41
CA GLY A 105 -5.36 -12.22 -2.72
C GLY A 105 -4.59 -10.93 -3.01
N SER A 106 -4.46 -10.00 -2.05
CA SER A 106 -3.56 -8.86 -2.21
C SER A 106 -2.11 -9.34 -2.18
N ARG A 107 -1.25 -8.77 -3.05
CA ARG A 107 0.17 -9.15 -3.08
C ARG A 107 0.98 -8.52 -1.96
N SER A 108 0.59 -7.35 -1.48
CA SER A 108 1.25 -6.64 -0.40
C SER A 108 0.27 -5.84 0.42
N ALA A 109 0.62 -5.61 1.68
CA ALA A 109 -0.09 -4.73 2.59
C ALA A 109 0.88 -3.72 3.19
N VAL A 110 0.47 -2.46 3.24
CA VAL A 110 1.13 -1.37 3.96
C VAL A 110 0.22 -0.97 5.10
N MET A 111 0.73 -0.93 6.32
CA MET A 111 -0.10 -0.61 7.48
C MET A 111 0.62 0.27 8.48
N SER A 112 -0.15 1.03 9.25
CA SER A 112 0.33 1.78 10.42
C SER A 112 0.35 0.87 11.64
N MET A 113 1.48 0.81 12.34
CA MET A 113 1.64 0.01 13.56
C MET A 113 1.11 0.71 14.82
N TRP A 114 1.02 2.03 14.78
CA TRP A 114 0.47 2.86 15.86
C TRP A 114 -0.12 4.14 15.29
N GLU A 115 -0.89 4.80 16.11
CA GLU A 115 -1.48 6.09 15.78
C GLU A 115 -0.41 7.19 15.74
N VAL A 116 -0.45 8.00 14.72
CA VAL A 116 0.38 9.19 14.54
C VAL A 116 -0.49 10.32 14.01
N ASP A 117 -0.07 11.56 14.19
CA ASP A 117 -0.84 12.70 13.71
C ASP A 117 -1.06 12.63 12.18
N ASP A 118 -2.25 12.98 11.74
CA ASP A 118 -2.69 12.87 10.35
C ASP A 118 -1.78 13.64 9.36
N ALA A 119 -1.22 14.78 9.80
CA ALA A 119 -0.34 15.58 8.97
C ALA A 119 0.96 14.83 8.65
N SER A 120 1.60 14.21 9.66
CA SER A 120 2.82 13.43 9.48
C SER A 120 2.57 12.17 8.67
N ALA A 121 1.49 11.44 8.96
CA ALA A 121 1.09 10.26 8.19
C ALA A 121 0.85 10.61 6.72
N SER A 122 0.08 11.66 6.47
CA SER A 122 -0.25 12.12 5.11
C SER A 122 0.99 12.53 4.33
N GLU A 123 1.95 13.23 4.96
CA GLU A 123 3.19 13.65 4.31
C GLU A 123 4.03 12.45 3.86
N VAL A 124 4.20 11.45 4.75
CA VAL A 124 4.93 10.22 4.44
C VAL A 124 4.22 9.42 3.35
N ILE A 125 2.90 9.21 3.46
CA ILE A 125 2.09 8.46 2.49
C ILE A 125 2.11 9.16 1.11
N HIS A 126 1.97 10.49 1.07
CA HIS A 126 2.05 11.24 -0.17
C HIS A 126 3.40 11.05 -0.88
N SER A 127 4.49 11.16 -0.12
CA SER A 127 5.84 10.95 -0.65
C SER A 127 6.07 9.50 -1.07
N PHE A 128 5.54 8.54 -0.35
CA PHE A 128 5.57 7.12 -0.68
C PHE A 128 4.93 6.83 -2.04
N TYR A 129 3.69 7.29 -2.27
CA TYR A 129 3.01 7.13 -3.55
C TYR A 129 3.77 7.82 -4.71
N LYS A 130 4.30 9.03 -4.47
CA LYS A 130 5.10 9.74 -5.46
C LYS A 130 6.35 8.94 -5.87
N ASN A 131 7.05 8.35 -4.90
CA ASN A 131 8.25 7.57 -5.13
C ASN A 131 7.92 6.25 -5.88
N MET A 132 6.84 5.57 -5.52
CA MET A 132 6.39 4.38 -6.26
C MET A 132 6.08 4.70 -7.72
N ARG A 133 5.42 5.83 -8.00
CA ARG A 133 5.14 6.27 -9.38
C ARG A 133 6.39 6.54 -10.21
N SER A 134 7.53 6.84 -9.58
CA SER A 134 8.81 6.93 -10.27
C SER A 134 9.46 5.58 -10.56
N GLY A 135 8.78 4.47 -10.26
CA GLY A 135 9.25 3.11 -10.54
C GLY A 135 10.08 2.49 -9.41
N GLN A 136 10.06 3.09 -8.22
CA GLN A 136 10.75 2.49 -7.08
C GLN A 136 9.98 1.29 -6.53
N THR A 137 10.69 0.34 -5.93
CA THR A 137 10.07 -0.73 -5.13
C THR A 137 9.37 -0.12 -3.92
N LYS A 138 8.39 -0.83 -3.34
CA LYS A 138 7.62 -0.33 -2.20
C LYS A 138 8.52 0.02 -1.01
N SER A 139 9.50 -0.84 -0.68
CA SER A 139 10.45 -0.60 0.42
C SER A 139 11.36 0.60 0.15
N SER A 140 11.90 0.73 -1.06
CA SER A 140 12.72 1.88 -1.46
C SER A 140 11.90 3.16 -1.44
N ALA A 141 10.67 3.12 -1.92
CA ALA A 141 9.74 4.26 -1.93
C ALA A 141 9.42 4.74 -0.51
N LEU A 142 9.14 3.80 0.41
CA LEU A 142 8.86 4.13 1.81
C LEU A 142 10.09 4.66 2.53
N ARG A 143 11.26 4.03 2.34
CA ARG A 143 12.53 4.53 2.89
C ARG A 143 12.81 5.97 2.44
N ASN A 144 12.66 6.26 1.14
CA ASN A 144 12.91 7.58 0.61
C ASN A 144 11.85 8.61 1.06
N ALA A 145 10.61 8.20 1.28
CA ALA A 145 9.57 9.04 1.88
C ALA A 145 9.94 9.45 3.31
N ARG A 146 10.39 8.50 4.14
CA ARG A 146 10.87 8.75 5.50
C ARG A 146 12.09 9.67 5.54
N LEU A 147 13.07 9.45 4.68
CA LEU A 147 14.24 10.31 4.58
C LEU A 147 13.88 11.73 4.16
N LYS A 148 12.90 11.87 3.26
CA LYS A 148 12.40 13.19 2.86
C LYS A 148 11.70 13.89 4.03
N PHE A 149 10.82 13.18 4.75
CA PHE A 149 10.15 13.70 5.95
C PHE A 149 11.17 14.20 6.99
N LEU A 150 12.19 13.40 7.31
CA LEU A 150 13.22 13.75 8.27
C LEU A 150 14.03 15.01 7.87
N ARG A 151 14.23 15.27 6.59
CA ARG A 151 14.93 16.47 6.11
C ARG A 151 14.12 17.76 6.30
N SER A 152 12.79 17.66 6.35
CA SER A 152 11.88 18.78 6.54
C SER A 152 11.32 18.89 7.95
N ALA A 153 11.50 17.84 8.79
CA ALA A 153 10.98 17.80 10.13
C ALA A 153 11.76 18.73 11.07
N ASP A 154 11.05 19.41 11.93
CA ASP A 154 11.62 20.12 13.08
C ASP A 154 12.11 19.13 14.14
N GLN A 155 12.69 19.65 15.22
CA GLN A 155 13.25 18.83 16.30
C GLN A 155 12.21 17.92 16.96
N GLY A 156 10.95 18.36 17.10
CA GLY A 156 9.86 17.58 17.69
C GLY A 156 9.42 16.43 16.77
N ARG A 157 9.18 16.74 15.49
CA ARG A 157 8.71 15.78 14.49
C ARG A 157 9.80 14.82 13.99
N SER A 158 11.08 15.08 14.29
CA SER A 158 12.20 14.17 13.97
C SER A 158 12.17 12.87 14.77
N HIS A 159 11.39 12.79 15.85
CA HIS A 159 11.25 11.56 16.64
C HIS A 159 10.64 10.43 15.81
N PRO A 160 11.15 9.18 15.89
CA PRO A 160 10.68 8.03 15.10
C PRO A 160 9.18 7.76 15.15
N TYR A 161 8.52 8.16 16.23
CA TYR A 161 7.08 8.04 16.39
C TYR A 161 6.30 8.61 15.21
N TYR A 162 6.74 9.72 14.62
CA TYR A 162 6.02 10.43 13.55
C TYR A 162 6.21 9.83 12.15
N TRP A 163 7.34 9.18 11.89
CA TRP A 163 7.69 8.76 10.53
C TRP A 163 7.90 7.26 10.34
N SER A 164 8.05 6.49 11.42
CA SER A 164 8.37 5.06 11.31
C SER A 164 7.16 4.13 11.42
N THR A 165 5.95 4.67 11.61
CA THR A 165 4.73 3.89 11.85
C THR A 165 4.35 2.93 10.71
N LEU A 166 4.61 3.29 9.44
CA LEU A 166 4.22 2.47 8.31
C LEU A 166 5.18 1.29 8.11
N VAL A 167 4.64 0.10 7.92
CA VAL A 167 5.39 -1.10 7.57
C VAL A 167 4.79 -1.77 6.33
N ILE A 168 5.61 -2.54 5.61
CA ILE A 168 5.22 -3.23 4.38
C ILE A 168 5.35 -4.74 4.61
N TYR A 169 4.34 -5.48 4.17
CA TYR A 169 4.32 -6.94 4.14
C TYR A 169 4.04 -7.45 2.73
N GLY A 170 4.65 -8.57 2.38
CA GLY A 170 4.43 -9.24 1.10
C GLY A 170 5.37 -8.78 -0.01
N ASP A 171 4.86 -8.74 -1.24
CA ASP A 171 5.62 -8.46 -2.45
C ASP A 171 6.16 -7.03 -2.51
N ASP A 172 7.48 -6.88 -2.73
CA ASP A 172 8.17 -5.57 -2.83
C ASP A 172 8.36 -5.10 -4.29
N THR A 173 7.86 -5.82 -5.28
CA THR A 173 8.03 -5.42 -6.69
C THR A 173 7.41 -4.05 -6.98
N PRO A 174 8.00 -3.24 -7.88
CA PRO A 174 7.42 -1.98 -8.29
C PRO A 174 6.00 -2.14 -8.84
N LEU A 175 5.10 -1.22 -8.48
CA LEU A 175 3.74 -1.17 -9.05
C LEU A 175 3.73 -0.57 -10.45
N TRP A 176 4.64 0.37 -10.70
CA TRP A 176 4.80 1.03 -11.97
C TRP A 176 6.22 0.84 -12.48
N TYR A 177 6.36 0.41 -13.72
CA TYR A 177 7.65 0.38 -14.38
C TYR A 177 7.95 1.76 -14.96
N ASN A 178 9.16 2.24 -14.73
CA ASN A 178 9.60 3.47 -15.36
C ASN A 178 9.78 3.23 -16.87
N ARG A 179 8.89 3.82 -17.68
CA ARG A 179 8.93 3.69 -19.15
C ARG A 179 10.27 4.12 -19.73
N VAL A 180 10.92 5.10 -19.12
CA VAL A 180 12.26 5.57 -19.55
C VAL A 180 13.29 4.45 -19.39
N THR A 181 13.30 3.73 -18.27
CA THR A 181 14.20 2.60 -18.04
C THR A 181 13.92 1.49 -19.07
N LEU A 182 12.66 1.21 -19.39
CA LEU A 182 12.28 0.24 -20.42
C LEU A 182 12.82 0.64 -21.80
N TYR A 183 12.64 1.91 -22.20
CA TYR A 183 13.16 2.40 -23.47
C TYR A 183 14.68 2.37 -23.53
N ILE A 184 15.37 2.75 -22.47
CA ILE A 184 16.84 2.65 -22.39
C ILE A 184 17.30 1.19 -22.54
N SER A 185 16.64 0.25 -21.86
CA SER A 185 16.97 -1.18 -21.97
C SER A 185 16.76 -1.72 -23.38
N LEU A 186 15.67 -1.32 -24.04
CA LEU A 186 15.39 -1.70 -25.44
C LEU A 186 16.43 -1.11 -26.41
N LEU A 187 16.83 0.16 -26.22
CA LEU A 187 17.86 0.79 -27.04
C LEU A 187 19.22 0.12 -26.86
N LEU A 188 19.59 -0.22 -25.63
CA LEU A 188 20.83 -0.96 -25.35
C LEU A 188 20.82 -2.35 -25.99
N LEU A 189 19.70 -3.06 -25.90
CA LEU A 189 19.54 -4.37 -26.55
C LEU A 189 19.69 -4.24 -28.07
N LEU A 190 19.04 -3.25 -28.68
CA LEU A 190 19.13 -2.99 -30.11
C LEU A 190 20.58 -2.68 -30.53
N LEU A 191 21.28 -1.86 -29.73
CA LEU A 191 22.70 -1.54 -29.97
C LEU A 191 23.57 -2.80 -29.94
N VAL A 192 23.38 -3.66 -28.93
CA VAL A 192 24.12 -4.93 -28.82
C VAL A 192 23.87 -5.82 -30.01
N VAL A 193 22.62 -5.97 -30.44
CA VAL A 193 22.24 -6.78 -31.61
C VAL A 193 22.89 -6.22 -32.88
N THR A 194 22.84 -4.91 -33.08
CA THR A 194 23.44 -4.29 -34.29
C THR A 194 24.96 -4.47 -34.34
N VAL A 195 25.64 -4.34 -33.18
CA VAL A 195 27.09 -4.61 -33.10
C VAL A 195 27.42 -6.05 -33.36
N LEU A 196 26.66 -7.00 -32.81
CA LEU A 196 26.87 -8.44 -33.09
C LEU A 196 26.67 -8.77 -34.55
N VAL A 197 25.62 -8.26 -35.17
CA VAL A 197 25.36 -8.45 -36.61
C VAL A 197 26.53 -7.86 -37.44
N ALA A 198 26.97 -6.65 -37.11
CA ALA A 198 28.11 -6.03 -37.83
C ALA A 198 29.41 -6.83 -37.70
N LEU A 199 29.66 -7.45 -36.52
CA LEU A 199 30.83 -8.31 -36.31
C LEU A 199 30.73 -9.60 -37.14
N ILE A 200 29.55 -10.24 -37.21
CA ILE A 200 29.33 -11.45 -38.03
C ILE A 200 29.55 -11.17 -39.53
N TYR A 201 29.06 -10.03 -40.00
CA TYR A 201 29.23 -9.65 -41.40
C TYR A 201 30.63 -9.10 -41.76
N ARG A 202 31.43 -8.77 -40.73
CA ARG A 202 32.81 -8.26 -40.92
C ARG A 202 33.86 -9.36 -41.02
N GLU A 203 33.52 -10.62 -40.73
CA GLU A 203 34.44 -11.73 -40.95
C GLU A 203 34.67 -11.90 -42.47
N PRO A 204 35.95 -11.79 -42.97
CA PRO A 204 36.24 -11.99 -44.37
C PRO A 204 35.98 -13.45 -44.70
N ARG A 205 35.12 -13.70 -45.70
CA ARG A 205 34.99 -15.00 -46.30
C ARG A 205 36.35 -15.35 -46.94
N SER A 206 37.14 -16.16 -46.25
CA SER A 206 38.33 -16.79 -46.77
C SER A 206 37.99 -17.92 -47.75
#